data_f32434f5dbb1d80c27eb67026b073bdf
#
_entry.id   f32434f5dbb1d80c27eb67026b073bdf
#
_cell.length_a   1.000
_cell.length_b   1.000
_cell.length_c   1.000
_cell.angle_alpha   90.00
_cell.angle_beta   90.00
_cell.angle_gamma   90.00
#
_symmetry.space_group_name_H-M   'P 1'
#
loop_
_entity.id
_entity.type
_entity.pdbx_description
1 polymer ?
#
loop_
_entity_poly.entity_id
_entity_poly.type
_entity_poly.pdbx_seq_one_letter_code
_entity_poly.pdbx_strand_id
1 'polypeptide(L)'
;PEQNTTFHDNYLDTEYDLSKVLFIATANDISGINPALRDRMEMINIPGYITEDKVRIASEHLVRKQCEAHGIKEGELVLSDAVIEKIITEYTRESGVRSLDKNLAKIARARAKNIAFDEPYQPEITAEDVVKILGKPIFRKDEYEIGGMIGVVTGLAWTSVGGEILYIESVLTPGKGGLSLTGNLGDVMKESATIAYEWVQAHCEELYISPEMFEKHNLNIHVPEGAIPKDGPSAGITMVTSIVSTFTHREVCERIAMTGEMTLRGRVMPVGGIKEKILAAKRAGITDLILLSLIHI
;
A
#
# COMPACT_ATOMS: atom_id res chain seq x y z
N PRO A 1 -36.41 7.77 -1.42
CA PRO A 1 -37.00 8.40 -2.60
C PRO A 1 -38.54 8.42 -2.55
N GLU A 2 -39.15 7.36 -2.08
CA GLU A 2 -40.65 7.23 -2.10
C GLU A 2 -41.36 8.17 -1.10
N GLN A 3 -40.64 8.70 -0.11
CA GLN A 3 -41.15 9.62 0.91
C GLN A 3 -40.63 11.06 0.73
N ASN A 4 -39.93 11.35 -0.35
CA ASN A 4 -39.34 12.66 -0.56
C ASN A 4 -40.38 13.76 -0.89
N THR A 5 -41.62 13.39 -1.23
CA THR A 5 -42.72 14.34 -1.51
C THR A 5 -43.25 15.02 -0.24
N THR A 6 -43.07 14.39 0.92
CA THR A 6 -43.56 14.85 2.22
C THR A 6 -42.45 14.85 3.27
N PHE A 7 -41.28 15.36 2.91
CA PHE A 7 -40.20 15.52 3.87
C PHE A 7 -40.58 16.59 4.91
N HIS A 8 -40.62 16.18 6.18
CA HIS A 8 -40.92 17.08 7.27
C HIS A 8 -39.66 17.65 7.89
N ASP A 9 -39.49 18.96 7.83
CA ASP A 9 -38.41 19.66 8.51
C ASP A 9 -38.81 19.91 9.96
N ASN A 10 -38.13 19.24 10.89
CA ASN A 10 -38.44 19.32 12.32
C ASN A 10 -38.10 20.68 12.97
N TYR A 11 -37.31 21.52 12.32
CA TYR A 11 -36.96 22.84 12.82
C TYR A 11 -37.96 23.90 12.39
N LEU A 12 -38.37 23.82 11.11
CA LEU A 12 -39.35 24.78 10.56
C LEU A 12 -40.79 24.31 10.74
N ASP A 13 -41.00 23.07 11.22
CA ASP A 13 -42.30 22.44 11.42
C ASP A 13 -43.19 22.49 10.15
N THR A 14 -42.58 22.20 9.00
CA THR A 14 -43.25 22.29 7.71
C THR A 14 -42.87 21.12 6.79
N GLU A 15 -43.77 20.78 5.90
CA GLU A 15 -43.50 19.76 4.86
C GLU A 15 -42.83 20.40 3.63
N TYR A 16 -41.95 19.64 3.03
CA TYR A 16 -41.19 20.08 1.85
C TYR A 16 -41.12 18.96 0.79
N ASP A 17 -41.35 19.30 -0.47
CA ASP A 17 -41.23 18.36 -1.57
C ASP A 17 -39.80 18.30 -2.10
N LEU A 18 -39.08 17.24 -1.75
CA LEU A 18 -37.72 16.95 -2.21
C LEU A 18 -37.69 15.94 -3.38
N SER A 19 -38.83 15.61 -4.00
CA SER A 19 -38.90 14.59 -5.06
C SER A 19 -38.06 14.92 -6.30
N LYS A 20 -37.77 16.22 -6.53
CA LYS A 20 -36.98 16.71 -7.65
C LYS A 20 -35.53 17.03 -7.28
N VAL A 21 -35.11 16.69 -6.05
CA VAL A 21 -33.76 16.97 -5.54
C VAL A 21 -32.87 15.76 -5.78
N LEU A 22 -31.73 15.99 -6.43
CA LEU A 22 -30.65 15.02 -6.53
C LEU A 22 -29.75 15.15 -5.30
N PHE A 23 -29.61 14.06 -4.54
CA PHE A 23 -28.73 14.00 -3.37
C PHE A 23 -27.39 13.36 -3.76
N ILE A 24 -26.29 14.07 -3.51
CA ILE A 24 -24.94 13.56 -3.68
C ILE A 24 -24.26 13.65 -2.31
N ALA A 25 -23.82 12.50 -1.80
CA ALA A 25 -23.10 12.41 -0.53
C ALA A 25 -21.71 11.83 -0.75
N THR A 26 -20.76 12.25 0.09
CA THR A 26 -19.39 11.70 0.10
C THR A 26 -19.11 11.07 1.46
N ALA A 27 -18.42 9.93 1.45
CA ALA A 27 -18.00 9.25 2.66
C ALA A 27 -16.60 8.64 2.46
N ASN A 28 -15.82 8.60 3.54
CA ASN A 28 -14.52 7.92 3.54
C ASN A 28 -14.65 6.44 3.90
N ASP A 29 -15.71 6.08 4.59
CA ASP A 29 -16.00 4.74 5.04
C ASP A 29 -17.49 4.44 4.86
N ILE A 30 -17.77 3.33 4.22
CA ILE A 30 -19.13 2.86 3.97
C ILE A 30 -19.68 1.99 5.12
N SER A 31 -18.82 1.53 6.02
CA SER A 31 -19.22 0.64 7.12
C SER A 31 -20.16 1.33 8.12
N GLY A 32 -20.00 2.66 8.27
CA GLY A 32 -20.85 3.48 9.12
C GLY A 32 -22.23 3.85 8.51
N ILE A 33 -22.47 3.54 7.23
CA ILE A 33 -23.74 3.86 6.56
C ILE A 33 -24.75 2.75 6.85
N ASN A 34 -25.93 3.17 7.28
CA ASN A 34 -27.04 2.22 7.51
C ASN A 34 -27.27 1.34 6.26
N PRO A 35 -27.31 0.00 6.40
CA PRO A 35 -27.50 -0.91 5.26
C PRO A 35 -28.74 -0.59 4.41
N ALA A 36 -29.87 -0.27 5.03
CA ALA A 36 -31.09 0.07 4.32
C ALA A 36 -30.99 1.36 3.49
N LEU A 37 -30.13 2.30 3.90
CA LEU A 37 -29.82 3.48 3.12
C LEU A 37 -28.86 3.15 1.99
N ARG A 38 -27.81 2.36 2.27
CA ARG A 38 -26.81 1.92 1.30
C ARG A 38 -27.46 1.17 0.12
N ASP A 39 -28.43 0.29 0.38
CA ASP A 39 -29.12 -0.46 -0.66
C ASP A 39 -29.97 0.41 -1.61
N ARG A 40 -30.24 1.67 -1.23
CA ARG A 40 -30.99 2.65 -2.04
C ARG A 40 -30.12 3.67 -2.72
N MET A 41 -28.79 3.56 -2.58
CA MET A 41 -27.82 4.50 -3.13
C MET A 41 -27.03 3.86 -4.26
N GLU A 42 -26.75 4.63 -5.29
CA GLU A 42 -25.72 4.28 -6.27
C GLU A 42 -24.35 4.59 -5.66
N MET A 43 -23.52 3.56 -5.52
CA MET A 43 -22.21 3.67 -4.91
C MET A 43 -21.14 3.84 -5.99
N ILE A 44 -20.51 5.01 -6.03
CA ILE A 44 -19.39 5.29 -6.92
C ILE A 44 -18.11 5.25 -6.09
N ASN A 45 -17.32 4.22 -6.29
CA ASN A 45 -16.03 4.09 -5.60
C ASN A 45 -14.95 4.89 -6.35
N ILE A 46 -14.34 5.85 -5.67
CA ILE A 46 -13.23 6.65 -6.20
C ILE A 46 -11.94 6.09 -5.61
N PRO A 47 -11.11 5.39 -6.41
CA PRO A 47 -9.84 4.87 -5.94
C PRO A 47 -8.85 5.99 -5.60
N GLY A 48 -7.87 5.69 -4.76
CA GLY A 48 -6.75 6.60 -4.51
C GLY A 48 -5.87 6.78 -5.74
N TYR A 49 -5.06 7.83 -5.74
CA TYR A 49 -4.09 8.09 -6.79
C TYR A 49 -2.84 7.22 -6.61
N ILE A 50 -2.33 6.67 -7.69
CA ILE A 50 -1.00 6.05 -7.73
C ILE A 50 0.10 7.13 -7.75
N THR A 51 1.34 6.74 -7.51
CA THR A 51 2.46 7.70 -7.43
C THR A 51 2.60 8.53 -8.70
N GLU A 52 2.47 7.91 -9.87
CA GLU A 52 2.55 8.55 -11.17
C GLU A 52 1.44 9.61 -11.36
N ASP A 53 0.21 9.29 -10.95
CA ASP A 53 -0.90 10.25 -10.98
C ASP A 53 -0.63 11.42 -10.04
N LYS A 54 -0.09 11.15 -8.82
CA LYS A 54 0.26 12.20 -7.85
C LYS A 54 1.36 13.13 -8.36
N VAL A 55 2.39 12.58 -9.03
CA VAL A 55 3.44 13.38 -9.66
C VAL A 55 2.82 14.30 -10.70
N ARG A 56 1.98 13.76 -11.57
CA ARG A 56 1.31 14.53 -12.61
C ARG A 56 0.39 15.62 -12.04
N ILE A 57 -0.43 15.29 -11.05
CA ILE A 57 -1.27 16.28 -10.35
C ILE A 57 -0.42 17.37 -9.71
N ALA A 58 0.72 17.02 -9.13
CA ALA A 58 1.60 17.98 -8.50
C ALA A 58 2.25 18.92 -9.53
N SER A 59 2.83 18.38 -10.60
CA SER A 59 3.51 19.17 -11.64
C SER A 59 2.54 20.07 -12.42
N GLU A 60 1.37 19.55 -12.81
CA GLU A 60 0.39 20.31 -13.62
C GLU A 60 -0.43 21.32 -12.80
N HIS A 61 -0.70 21.03 -11.50
CA HIS A 61 -1.67 21.81 -10.73
C HIS A 61 -1.15 22.33 -9.39
N LEU A 62 -0.57 21.45 -8.53
CA LEU A 62 -0.31 21.84 -7.14
C LEU A 62 0.86 22.82 -7.01
N VAL A 63 1.94 22.62 -7.76
CA VAL A 63 3.11 23.51 -7.72
C VAL A 63 2.67 24.93 -8.15
N ARG A 64 1.96 25.04 -9.25
CA ARG A 64 1.43 26.33 -9.73
C ARG A 64 0.51 26.99 -8.68
N LYS A 65 -0.44 26.24 -8.14
CA LYS A 65 -1.34 26.71 -7.06
C LYS A 65 -0.57 27.28 -5.87
N GLN A 66 0.50 26.58 -5.45
CA GLN A 66 1.32 27.03 -4.32
C GLN A 66 2.18 28.24 -4.65
N CYS A 67 2.70 28.34 -5.89
CA CYS A 67 3.39 29.56 -6.35
C CYS A 67 2.46 30.79 -6.31
N GLU A 68 1.28 30.67 -6.88
CA GLU A 68 0.28 31.74 -6.87
C GLU A 68 -0.12 32.15 -5.45
N ALA A 69 -0.36 31.18 -4.56
CA ALA A 69 -0.74 31.42 -3.18
C ALA A 69 0.34 32.12 -2.32
N HIS A 70 1.62 31.98 -2.72
CA HIS A 70 2.76 32.56 -1.99
C HIS A 70 3.45 33.70 -2.75
N GLY A 71 2.87 34.20 -3.84
CA GLY A 71 3.39 35.33 -4.61
C GLY A 71 4.72 35.05 -5.33
N ILE A 72 4.99 33.79 -5.67
CA ILE A 72 6.20 33.36 -6.40
C ILE A 72 5.90 33.46 -7.89
N LYS A 73 6.77 34.12 -8.63
CA LYS A 73 6.63 34.27 -10.08
C LYS A 73 7.03 33.02 -10.82
N GLU A 74 6.56 32.91 -12.06
CA GLU A 74 6.95 31.82 -12.94
C GLU A 74 8.47 31.74 -13.11
N GLY A 75 9.05 30.55 -12.95
CA GLY A 75 10.49 30.31 -13.04
C GLY A 75 11.27 30.53 -11.76
N GLU A 76 10.69 31.09 -10.69
CA GLU A 76 11.37 31.29 -9.40
C GLU A 76 11.35 30.05 -8.50
N LEU A 77 10.46 29.09 -8.78
CA LEU A 77 10.39 27.78 -8.11
C LEU A 77 10.16 26.71 -9.17
N VAL A 78 11.10 25.81 -9.31
CA VAL A 78 11.05 24.68 -10.25
C VAL A 78 11.25 23.38 -9.47
N LEU A 79 10.35 22.44 -9.67
CA LEU A 79 10.40 21.10 -9.12
C LEU A 79 10.37 20.08 -10.26
N SER A 80 11.41 19.26 -10.38
CA SER A 80 11.42 18.15 -11.33
C SER A 80 10.50 17.01 -10.83
N ASP A 81 10.02 16.18 -11.75
CA ASP A 81 9.19 15.01 -11.44
C ASP A 81 9.89 14.08 -10.45
N ALA A 82 11.20 13.90 -10.56
CA ALA A 82 12.00 13.10 -9.64
C ALA A 82 11.99 13.65 -8.21
N VAL A 83 12.03 14.97 -8.04
CA VAL A 83 11.94 15.62 -6.72
C VAL A 83 10.52 15.50 -6.16
N ILE A 84 9.50 15.65 -6.99
CA ILE A 84 8.10 15.45 -6.59
C ILE A 84 7.88 14.00 -6.15
N GLU A 85 8.38 13.02 -6.91
CA GLU A 85 8.29 11.60 -6.57
C GLU A 85 9.00 11.31 -5.23
N LYS A 86 10.16 11.90 -4.99
CA LYS A 86 10.85 11.80 -3.70
C LYS A 86 10.00 12.35 -2.55
N ILE A 87 9.34 13.49 -2.74
CA ILE A 87 8.43 14.06 -1.71
C ILE A 87 7.27 13.11 -1.45
N ILE A 88 6.67 12.53 -2.49
CA ILE A 88 5.57 11.58 -2.38
C ILE A 88 5.99 10.34 -1.60
N THR A 89 7.12 9.74 -1.96
CA THR A 89 7.55 8.45 -1.42
C THR A 89 8.15 8.54 -0.03
N GLU A 90 8.88 9.63 0.27
CA GLU A 90 9.63 9.77 1.52
C GLU A 90 8.91 10.64 2.58
N TYR A 91 7.94 11.48 2.19
CA TYR A 91 7.29 12.44 3.11
C TYR A 91 5.77 12.33 3.15
N THR A 92 5.15 11.46 2.33
CA THR A 92 3.69 11.27 2.35
C THR A 92 3.30 9.80 2.38
N ARG A 93 2.19 9.50 3.07
CA ARG A 93 1.55 8.18 3.06
C ARG A 93 0.03 8.39 3.08
N GLU A 94 -0.53 8.62 1.89
CA GLU A 94 -1.93 8.97 1.73
C GLU A 94 -2.48 8.48 0.38
N SER A 95 -3.78 8.22 0.31
CA SER A 95 -4.47 7.85 -0.95
C SER A 95 -4.70 9.05 -1.88
N GLY A 96 -4.78 10.25 -1.33
CA GLY A 96 -4.95 11.51 -2.05
C GLY A 96 -3.65 12.28 -2.22
N VAL A 97 -3.76 13.61 -2.29
CA VAL A 97 -2.64 14.56 -2.47
C VAL A 97 -2.61 15.68 -1.43
N ARG A 98 -3.36 15.53 -0.31
CA ARG A 98 -3.48 16.61 0.69
C ARG A 98 -2.18 16.85 1.47
N SER A 99 -1.48 15.79 1.86
CA SER A 99 -0.19 15.89 2.54
C SER A 99 0.91 16.34 1.57
N LEU A 100 0.82 15.92 0.31
CA LEU A 100 1.68 16.40 -0.76
C LEU A 100 1.51 17.92 -0.95
N ASP A 101 0.28 18.42 -1.08
CA ASP A 101 -0.03 19.86 -1.19
C ASP A 101 0.54 20.66 0.00
N LYS A 102 0.43 20.12 1.23
CA LYS A 102 1.00 20.74 2.44
C LYS A 102 2.55 20.78 2.40
N ASN A 103 3.21 19.74 1.90
CA ASN A 103 4.66 19.72 1.78
C ASN A 103 5.15 20.67 0.68
N LEU A 104 4.46 20.72 -0.46
CA LEU A 104 4.72 21.71 -1.51
C LEU A 104 4.53 23.13 -1.00
N ALA A 105 3.51 23.40 -0.18
CA ALA A 105 3.32 24.69 0.48
C ALA A 105 4.47 25.05 1.42
N LYS A 106 5.10 24.09 2.12
CA LYS A 106 6.30 24.37 2.95
C LYS A 106 7.48 24.78 2.07
N ILE A 107 7.67 24.11 0.94
CA ILE A 107 8.74 24.42 -0.02
C ILE A 107 8.52 25.82 -0.62
N ALA A 108 7.28 26.11 -1.04
CA ALA A 108 6.93 27.42 -1.56
C ALA A 108 7.16 28.54 -0.53
N ARG A 109 6.78 28.33 0.74
CA ARG A 109 7.07 29.31 1.82
C ARG A 109 8.58 29.52 2.03
N ALA A 110 9.37 28.46 1.99
CA ALA A 110 10.82 28.61 2.09
C ALA A 110 11.39 29.44 0.94
N ARG A 111 10.90 29.22 -0.27
CA ARG A 111 11.27 30.02 -1.45
C ARG A 111 10.82 31.47 -1.32
N ALA A 112 9.57 31.70 -0.96
CA ALA A 112 9.03 33.05 -0.76
C ALA A 112 9.84 33.85 0.30
N LYS A 113 10.29 33.16 1.35
CA LYS A 113 11.20 33.75 2.35
C LYS A 113 12.52 34.21 1.70
N ASN A 114 13.19 33.35 0.93
CA ASN A 114 14.45 33.72 0.26
C ASN A 114 14.25 34.94 -0.66
N ILE A 115 13.15 34.99 -1.42
CA ILE A 115 12.82 36.13 -2.29
C ILE A 115 12.59 37.39 -1.46
N ALA A 116 11.82 37.31 -0.37
CA ALA A 116 11.47 38.49 0.44
C ALA A 116 12.66 39.07 1.21
N PHE A 117 13.68 38.27 1.51
CA PHE A 117 14.89 38.71 2.22
C PHE A 117 16.09 38.93 1.30
N ASP A 118 15.89 38.88 -0.04
CA ASP A 118 16.97 38.97 -1.03
C ASP A 118 18.13 37.98 -0.78
N GLU A 119 17.78 36.80 -0.21
CA GLU A 119 18.74 35.71 -0.01
C GLU A 119 19.06 35.01 -1.35
N PRO A 120 20.32 34.63 -1.63
CA PRO A 120 20.64 33.91 -2.85
C PRO A 120 19.99 32.54 -2.89
N TYR A 121 19.38 32.19 -4.02
CA TYR A 121 18.74 30.89 -4.22
C TYR A 121 18.90 30.40 -5.66
N GLN A 122 18.78 29.09 -5.85
CA GLN A 122 18.64 28.47 -7.15
C GLN A 122 17.14 28.21 -7.41
N PRO A 123 16.59 28.55 -8.58
CA PRO A 123 15.18 28.31 -8.90
C PRO A 123 14.77 26.84 -8.76
N GLU A 124 15.63 25.93 -9.21
CA GLU A 124 15.41 24.50 -9.13
C GLU A 124 15.66 23.99 -7.69
N ILE A 125 14.71 23.24 -7.16
CA ILE A 125 14.81 22.56 -5.88
C ILE A 125 15.48 21.21 -6.08
N THR A 126 16.55 20.98 -5.35
CA THR A 126 17.26 19.70 -5.35
C THR A 126 16.71 18.75 -4.28
N ALA A 127 17.08 17.46 -4.39
CA ALA A 127 16.77 16.46 -3.35
C ALA A 127 17.35 16.84 -1.97
N GLU A 128 18.48 17.53 -1.93
CA GLU A 128 19.10 18.02 -0.69
C GLU A 128 18.30 19.19 -0.08
N ASP A 129 17.78 20.08 -0.92
CA ASP A 129 16.95 21.20 -0.46
C ASP A 129 15.64 20.69 0.13
N VAL A 130 15.06 19.63 -0.43
CA VAL A 130 13.88 18.96 0.16
C VAL A 130 14.20 18.52 1.60
N VAL A 131 15.34 17.87 1.83
CA VAL A 131 15.76 17.43 3.17
C VAL A 131 16.00 18.63 4.10
N LYS A 132 16.58 19.72 3.61
CA LYS A 132 16.80 20.94 4.41
C LYS A 132 15.47 21.60 4.82
N ILE A 133 14.48 21.61 3.92
CA ILE A 133 13.20 22.30 4.13
C ILE A 133 12.20 21.43 4.89
N LEU A 134 12.06 20.16 4.52
CA LEU A 134 11.07 19.25 5.10
C LEU A 134 11.59 18.45 6.29
N GLY A 135 12.91 18.41 6.49
CA GLY A 135 13.58 17.58 7.47
C GLY A 135 13.97 16.21 6.92
N LYS A 136 14.42 15.32 7.81
CA LYS A 136 14.76 13.95 7.42
C LYS A 136 13.53 13.22 6.86
N PRO A 137 13.72 12.33 5.87
CA PRO A 137 12.64 11.48 5.38
C PRO A 137 11.91 10.76 6.52
N ILE A 138 10.59 10.80 6.47
CA ILE A 138 9.71 10.14 7.45
C ILE A 138 9.60 8.66 7.10
N PHE A 139 9.51 8.38 5.80
CA PHE A 139 9.42 7.03 5.25
C PHE A 139 10.72 6.73 4.50
N ARG A 140 11.45 5.72 4.93
CA ARG A 140 12.62 5.22 4.21
C ARG A 140 12.19 4.03 3.37
N LYS A 141 12.75 3.90 2.16
CA LYS A 141 12.80 2.61 1.51
C LYS A 141 13.83 1.80 2.29
N ASP A 142 13.36 0.83 3.07
CA ASP A 142 14.28 -0.21 3.52
C ASP A 142 14.61 -1.03 2.27
N GLU A 143 15.80 -0.79 1.73
CA GLU A 143 16.37 -1.62 0.69
C GLU A 143 16.79 -2.93 1.37
N TYR A 144 15.84 -3.88 1.48
CA TYR A 144 16.24 -5.27 1.60
C TYR A 144 17.02 -5.59 0.32
N GLU A 145 18.21 -6.16 0.48
CA GLU A 145 18.91 -6.74 -0.67
C GLU A 145 17.97 -7.76 -1.32
N ILE A 146 17.49 -7.41 -2.50
CA ILE A 146 16.49 -8.20 -3.23
C ILE A 146 17.22 -9.39 -3.83
N GLY A 147 17.14 -10.56 -3.19
CA GLY A 147 17.55 -11.82 -3.78
C GLY A 147 18.57 -12.62 -3.00
N GLY A 148 18.59 -13.91 -3.28
CA GLY A 148 19.62 -14.84 -2.84
C GLY A 148 19.57 -15.29 -1.39
N MET A 149 18.50 -15.00 -0.65
CA MET A 149 18.35 -15.45 0.73
C MET A 149 17.37 -16.62 0.85
N ILE A 150 17.79 -17.67 1.53
CA ILE A 150 16.92 -18.80 1.86
C ILE A 150 15.84 -18.33 2.84
N GLY A 151 14.59 -18.69 2.55
CA GLY A 151 13.45 -18.35 3.40
C GLY A 151 12.93 -16.93 3.26
N VAL A 152 13.54 -16.08 2.44
CA VAL A 152 13.08 -14.70 2.20
C VAL A 152 12.40 -14.63 0.85
N VAL A 153 11.15 -14.17 0.83
CA VAL A 153 10.34 -14.06 -0.39
C VAL A 153 9.62 -12.72 -0.43
N THR A 154 9.63 -12.11 -1.61
CA THR A 154 8.93 -10.85 -1.84
C THR A 154 7.48 -11.10 -2.19
N GLY A 155 6.59 -10.57 -1.37
CA GLY A 155 5.16 -10.50 -1.61
C GLY A 155 4.72 -9.11 -2.04
N LEU A 156 3.45 -8.99 -2.43
CA LEU A 156 2.83 -7.75 -2.84
C LEU A 156 1.58 -7.49 -2.01
N ALA A 157 1.57 -6.35 -1.35
CA ALA A 157 0.43 -5.85 -0.59
C ALA A 157 -0.28 -4.70 -1.32
N TRP A 158 -1.54 -4.53 -1.00
CA TRP A 158 -2.33 -3.37 -1.39
C TRP A 158 -2.90 -2.70 -0.16
N THR A 159 -2.74 -1.40 -0.07
CA THR A 159 -3.19 -0.56 1.03
C THR A 159 -4.04 0.60 0.48
N SER A 160 -4.71 1.33 1.36
CA SER A 160 -5.46 2.53 0.98
C SER A 160 -4.58 3.62 0.34
N VAL A 161 -3.25 3.52 0.49
CA VAL A 161 -2.28 4.49 -0.05
C VAL A 161 -1.58 3.99 -1.32
N GLY A 162 -1.87 2.78 -1.77
CA GLY A 162 -1.32 2.18 -2.99
C GLY A 162 -0.75 0.78 -2.76
N GLY A 163 -0.01 0.29 -3.75
CA GLY A 163 0.70 -0.98 -3.64
C GLY A 163 2.03 -0.83 -2.91
N GLU A 164 2.37 -1.83 -2.13
CA GLU A 164 3.63 -1.92 -1.37
C GLU A 164 4.26 -3.31 -1.54
N ILE A 165 5.58 -3.38 -1.35
CA ILE A 165 6.31 -4.62 -1.26
C ILE A 165 6.23 -5.12 0.18
N LEU A 166 6.10 -6.42 0.31
CA LEU A 166 6.05 -7.11 1.57
C LEU A 166 7.10 -8.22 1.57
N TYR A 167 8.02 -8.22 2.51
CA TYR A 167 8.94 -9.32 2.69
C TYR A 167 8.37 -10.33 3.67
N ILE A 168 8.53 -11.60 3.35
CA ILE A 168 8.20 -12.71 4.23
C ILE A 168 9.48 -13.49 4.48
N GLU A 169 9.86 -13.58 5.73
CA GLU A 169 11.04 -14.29 6.19
C GLU A 169 10.61 -15.52 6.98
N SER A 170 11.20 -16.65 6.70
CA SER A 170 11.01 -17.84 7.51
C SER A 170 12.34 -18.46 7.93
N VAL A 171 12.37 -18.98 9.15
CA VAL A 171 13.56 -19.60 9.75
C VAL A 171 13.16 -20.82 10.56
N LEU A 172 13.94 -21.89 10.47
CA LEU A 172 13.83 -23.05 11.32
C LEU A 172 14.67 -22.91 12.58
N THR A 173 14.09 -23.25 13.69
CA THR A 173 14.80 -23.38 14.97
C THR A 173 14.58 -24.78 15.56
N PRO A 174 15.55 -25.35 16.30
CA PRO A 174 15.33 -26.63 16.98
C PRO A 174 14.08 -26.55 17.88
N GLY A 175 13.20 -27.55 17.77
CA GLY A 175 11.94 -27.51 18.50
C GLY A 175 11.14 -28.80 18.41
N LYS A 176 9.83 -28.72 18.56
CA LYS A 176 8.90 -29.84 18.61
C LYS A 176 7.73 -29.65 17.61
N GLY A 177 7.97 -28.98 16.49
CA GLY A 177 6.96 -28.82 15.45
C GLY A 177 6.00 -27.60 15.67
N GLY A 178 6.48 -26.50 16.24
CA GLY A 178 5.66 -25.30 16.45
C GLY A 178 5.72 -24.32 15.30
N LEU A 179 4.62 -23.58 15.07
CA LEU A 179 4.56 -22.41 14.18
C LEU A 179 4.51 -21.13 15.01
N SER A 180 5.41 -20.20 14.75
CA SER A 180 5.43 -18.87 15.37
C SER A 180 5.30 -17.78 14.32
N LEU A 181 4.42 -16.81 14.55
CA LEU A 181 4.10 -15.74 13.62
C LEU A 181 4.36 -14.38 14.26
N THR A 182 5.14 -13.53 13.61
CA THR A 182 5.50 -12.20 14.11
C THR A 182 5.40 -11.15 13.00
N GLY A 183 5.32 -9.86 13.34
CA GLY A 183 5.25 -8.75 12.37
C GLY A 183 3.93 -7.97 12.38
N ASN A 184 3.19 -7.99 13.52
CA ASN A 184 1.92 -7.28 13.68
C ASN A 184 0.86 -7.72 12.65
N LEU A 185 0.67 -9.04 12.56
CA LEU A 185 -0.24 -9.68 11.62
C LEU A 185 -1.68 -9.70 12.18
N GLY A 186 -2.64 -9.32 11.35
CA GLY A 186 -4.06 -9.50 11.61
C GLY A 186 -4.48 -10.97 11.52
N ASP A 187 -5.70 -11.27 11.91
CA ASP A 187 -6.16 -12.64 12.09
C ASP A 187 -6.28 -13.38 10.75
N VAL A 188 -6.70 -12.70 9.67
CA VAL A 188 -6.78 -13.30 8.33
C VAL A 188 -5.39 -13.68 7.80
N MET A 189 -4.39 -12.85 8.06
CA MET A 189 -3.01 -13.14 7.64
C MET A 189 -2.39 -14.27 8.45
N LYS A 190 -2.70 -14.38 9.75
CA LYS A 190 -2.28 -15.51 10.59
C LYS A 190 -2.92 -16.83 10.13
N GLU A 191 -4.20 -16.80 9.80
CA GLU A 191 -4.90 -17.94 9.22
C GLU A 191 -4.26 -18.37 7.89
N SER A 192 -3.96 -17.42 7.00
CA SER A 192 -3.26 -17.69 5.75
C SER A 192 -1.89 -18.33 5.96
N ALA A 193 -1.13 -17.89 6.98
CA ALA A 193 0.16 -18.50 7.33
C ALA A 193 0.00 -19.94 7.85
N THR A 194 -1.05 -20.18 8.63
CA THR A 194 -1.38 -21.52 9.14
C THR A 194 -1.76 -22.45 7.98
N ILE A 195 -2.61 -22.01 7.06
CA ILE A 195 -2.98 -22.77 5.86
C ILE A 195 -1.75 -23.09 5.02
N ALA A 196 -0.84 -22.13 4.83
CA ALA A 196 0.39 -22.32 4.07
C ALA A 196 1.29 -23.40 4.73
N TYR A 197 1.45 -23.36 6.04
CA TYR A 197 2.25 -24.33 6.78
C TYR A 197 1.65 -25.74 6.74
N GLU A 198 0.36 -25.87 6.99
CA GLU A 198 -0.36 -27.15 6.94
C GLU A 198 -0.34 -27.77 5.53
N TRP A 199 -0.47 -26.94 4.51
CA TRP A 199 -0.38 -27.43 3.13
C TRP A 199 1.02 -27.95 2.80
N VAL A 200 2.08 -27.23 3.16
CA VAL A 200 3.47 -27.69 2.96
C VAL A 200 3.73 -28.99 3.74
N GLN A 201 3.23 -29.09 4.96
CA GLN A 201 3.37 -30.30 5.78
C GLN A 201 2.63 -31.49 5.14
N ALA A 202 1.42 -31.28 4.61
CA ALA A 202 0.64 -32.33 3.95
C ALA A 202 1.26 -32.82 2.64
N HIS A 203 2.06 -31.99 1.96
CA HIS A 203 2.70 -32.30 0.67
C HIS A 203 4.23 -32.40 0.79
N CYS A 204 4.73 -32.65 1.98
CA CYS A 204 6.18 -32.65 2.26
C CYS A 204 6.96 -33.65 1.40
N GLU A 205 6.42 -34.84 1.13
CA GLU A 205 7.07 -35.86 0.28
C GLU A 205 7.21 -35.38 -1.18
N GLU A 206 6.18 -34.74 -1.74
CA GLU A 206 6.20 -34.17 -3.09
C GLU A 206 7.20 -33.01 -3.20
N LEU A 207 7.40 -32.30 -2.10
CA LEU A 207 8.34 -31.17 -1.99
C LEU A 207 9.76 -31.60 -1.60
N TYR A 208 10.00 -32.91 -1.47
CA TYR A 208 11.29 -33.48 -1.03
C TYR A 208 11.72 -33.01 0.36
N ILE A 209 10.75 -32.81 1.27
CA ILE A 209 10.97 -32.44 2.67
C ILE A 209 10.73 -33.66 3.54
N SER A 210 11.67 -34.00 4.41
CA SER A 210 11.47 -35.11 5.37
C SER A 210 10.39 -34.74 6.38
N PRO A 211 9.39 -35.62 6.66
CA PRO A 211 8.39 -35.39 7.71
C PRO A 211 8.99 -35.13 9.09
N GLU A 212 10.13 -35.73 9.40
CA GLU A 212 10.84 -35.51 10.67
C GLU A 212 11.28 -34.05 10.89
N MET A 213 11.45 -33.28 9.80
CA MET A 213 11.82 -31.87 9.91
C MET A 213 10.73 -31.06 10.62
N PHE A 214 9.47 -31.41 10.39
CA PHE A 214 8.33 -30.75 11.06
C PHE A 214 8.21 -31.14 12.55
N GLU A 215 8.71 -32.30 12.93
CA GLU A 215 8.67 -32.74 14.33
C GLU A 215 9.85 -32.19 15.17
N LYS A 216 11.01 -32.02 14.53
CA LYS A 216 12.27 -31.63 15.19
C LYS A 216 12.56 -30.14 15.16
N HIS A 217 11.80 -29.35 14.38
CA HIS A 217 12.03 -27.92 14.24
C HIS A 217 10.74 -27.11 14.41
N ASN A 218 10.86 -25.96 15.01
CA ASN A 218 9.81 -24.93 14.97
C ASN A 218 10.06 -24.03 13.75
N LEU A 219 8.99 -23.70 13.04
CA LEU A 219 9.01 -22.69 11.98
C LEU A 219 8.63 -21.33 12.55
N ASN A 220 9.46 -20.32 12.30
CA ASN A 220 9.16 -18.94 12.65
C ASN A 220 8.99 -18.16 11.35
N ILE A 221 7.82 -17.52 11.17
CA ILE A 221 7.55 -16.61 10.06
C ILE A 221 7.49 -15.20 10.61
N HIS A 222 8.28 -14.33 10.01
CA HIS A 222 8.32 -12.90 10.32
C HIS A 222 7.97 -12.07 9.09
N VAL A 223 7.16 -11.03 9.30
CA VAL A 223 6.88 -10.04 8.28
C VAL A 223 7.39 -8.70 8.82
N PRO A 224 8.51 -8.18 8.28
CA PRO A 224 9.14 -6.94 8.75
C PRO A 224 8.21 -5.73 8.78
N GLU A 225 8.66 -4.63 9.37
CA GLU A 225 7.88 -3.41 9.65
C GLU A 225 6.72 -3.63 10.63
N GLY A 226 7.02 -4.19 11.81
CA GLY A 226 6.02 -4.50 12.85
C GLY A 226 5.22 -3.32 13.37
N ALA A 227 5.62 -2.08 13.10
CA ALA A 227 4.86 -0.87 13.42
C ALA A 227 3.60 -0.70 12.55
N ILE A 228 3.56 -1.35 11.37
CA ILE A 228 2.46 -1.26 10.41
C ILE A 228 1.62 -2.54 10.54
N PRO A 229 0.31 -2.44 10.88
CA PRO A 229 -0.58 -3.59 10.86
C PRO A 229 -0.70 -4.16 9.44
N LYS A 230 -0.60 -5.48 9.33
CA LYS A 230 -0.72 -6.21 8.06
C LYS A 230 -1.79 -7.26 8.18
N ASP A 231 -2.72 -7.26 7.24
CA ASP A 231 -3.79 -8.26 7.21
C ASP A 231 -4.20 -8.62 5.78
N GLY A 232 -4.88 -9.76 5.65
CA GLY A 232 -5.41 -10.25 4.39
C GLY A 232 -4.78 -11.57 3.91
N PRO A 233 -5.48 -12.30 3.03
CA PRO A 233 -5.09 -13.66 2.61
C PRO A 233 -4.10 -13.66 1.44
N SER A 234 -3.81 -12.52 0.82
CA SER A 234 -3.10 -12.43 -0.47
C SER A 234 -1.60 -12.77 -0.41
N ALA A 235 -1.06 -13.01 0.78
CA ALA A 235 0.31 -13.45 1.01
C ALA A 235 0.47 -14.99 1.06
N GLY A 236 -0.59 -15.76 0.88
CA GLY A 236 -0.59 -17.21 1.04
C GLY A 236 0.46 -17.92 0.20
N ILE A 237 0.53 -17.65 -1.09
CA ILE A 237 1.53 -18.26 -1.98
C ILE A 237 2.96 -17.81 -1.63
N THR A 238 3.14 -16.58 -1.19
CA THR A 238 4.44 -16.06 -0.74
C THR A 238 4.91 -16.79 0.51
N MET A 239 4.01 -17.06 1.45
CA MET A 239 4.29 -17.83 2.66
C MET A 239 4.66 -19.28 2.33
N VAL A 240 3.90 -19.94 1.45
CA VAL A 240 4.25 -21.30 0.97
C VAL A 240 5.65 -21.34 0.38
N THR A 241 5.98 -20.40 -0.49
CA THR A 241 7.28 -20.32 -1.14
C THR A 241 8.41 -20.08 -0.12
N SER A 242 8.21 -19.21 0.85
CA SER A 242 9.15 -18.94 1.93
C SER A 242 9.38 -20.19 2.79
N ILE A 243 8.32 -20.88 3.18
CA ILE A 243 8.38 -22.13 3.96
C ILE A 243 9.15 -23.21 3.19
N VAL A 244 8.80 -23.44 1.92
CA VAL A 244 9.47 -24.46 1.08
C VAL A 244 10.95 -24.13 0.89
N SER A 245 11.28 -22.85 0.63
CA SER A 245 12.67 -22.38 0.54
C SER A 245 13.45 -22.71 1.80
N THR A 246 12.87 -22.43 2.97
CA THR A 246 13.50 -22.69 4.28
C THR A 246 13.73 -24.16 4.52
N PHE A 247 12.73 -25.00 4.30
CA PHE A 247 12.86 -26.45 4.54
C PHE A 247 13.77 -27.15 3.54
N THR A 248 13.82 -26.68 2.30
CA THR A 248 14.65 -27.27 1.23
C THR A 248 16.04 -26.65 1.12
N HIS A 249 16.32 -25.59 1.88
CA HIS A 249 17.54 -24.77 1.77
C HIS A 249 17.82 -24.29 0.34
N ARG A 250 16.77 -23.96 -0.42
CA ARG A 250 16.88 -23.42 -1.78
C ARG A 250 16.56 -21.94 -1.77
N GLU A 251 17.42 -21.18 -2.39
CA GLU A 251 17.20 -19.74 -2.61
C GLU A 251 16.02 -19.50 -3.54
N VAL A 252 15.30 -18.41 -3.32
CA VAL A 252 14.26 -17.93 -4.23
C VAL A 252 14.91 -17.01 -5.27
N CYS A 253 14.45 -17.11 -6.52
CA CYS A 253 14.98 -16.29 -7.60
C CYS A 253 14.93 -14.79 -7.21
N GLU A 254 16.01 -14.10 -7.56
CA GLU A 254 16.08 -12.65 -7.40
C GLU A 254 15.00 -11.94 -8.24
N ARG A 255 14.58 -10.78 -7.77
CA ARG A 255 13.65 -9.89 -8.47
C ARG A 255 12.32 -10.55 -8.88
N ILE A 256 11.90 -11.59 -8.17
CA ILE A 256 10.57 -12.18 -8.28
C ILE A 256 9.70 -11.71 -7.12
N ALA A 257 8.45 -11.38 -7.40
CA ALA A 257 7.44 -11.15 -6.38
C ALA A 257 6.15 -11.89 -6.71
N MET A 258 5.37 -12.18 -5.69
CA MET A 258 4.17 -12.97 -5.87
C MET A 258 3.03 -12.49 -4.99
N THR A 259 1.80 -12.80 -5.40
CA THR A 259 0.59 -12.56 -4.62
C THR A 259 -0.50 -13.55 -5.02
N GLY A 260 -1.17 -14.11 -4.04
CA GLY A 260 -2.26 -15.05 -4.23
C GLY A 260 -2.72 -15.62 -2.90
N GLU A 261 -4.01 -15.82 -2.75
CA GLU A 261 -4.57 -16.55 -1.62
C GLU A 261 -4.39 -18.04 -1.84
N MET A 262 -3.98 -18.76 -0.80
CA MET A 262 -3.78 -20.21 -0.86
C MET A 262 -4.87 -20.94 -0.09
N THR A 263 -5.43 -21.99 -0.67
CA THR A 263 -6.37 -22.88 0.02
C THR A 263 -5.67 -24.12 0.55
N LEU A 264 -6.26 -24.80 1.54
CA LEU A 264 -5.77 -26.09 2.06
C LEU A 264 -5.62 -27.19 1.00
N ARG A 265 -6.25 -27.05 -0.15
CA ARG A 265 -6.14 -27.99 -1.28
C ARG A 265 -5.10 -27.58 -2.33
N GLY A 266 -4.29 -26.55 -2.05
CA GLY A 266 -3.26 -26.05 -2.95
C GLY A 266 -3.77 -25.18 -4.10
N ARG A 267 -5.06 -24.81 -4.10
CA ARG A 267 -5.57 -23.92 -5.14
C ARG A 267 -5.21 -22.49 -4.79
N VAL A 268 -4.63 -21.78 -5.75
CA VAL A 268 -4.39 -20.34 -5.64
C VAL A 268 -5.65 -19.59 -6.10
N MET A 269 -6.10 -18.67 -5.27
CA MET A 269 -7.27 -17.84 -5.53
C MET A 269 -6.86 -16.44 -5.97
N PRO A 270 -7.64 -15.80 -6.87
CA PRO A 270 -7.38 -14.44 -7.31
C PRO A 270 -7.49 -13.43 -6.16
N VAL A 271 -6.72 -12.35 -6.27
CA VAL A 271 -6.66 -11.30 -5.26
C VAL A 271 -6.88 -9.91 -5.88
N GLY A 272 -7.31 -8.96 -5.06
CA GLY A 272 -7.52 -7.58 -5.48
C GLY A 272 -6.25 -6.73 -5.53
N GLY A 273 -6.39 -5.48 -6.03
CA GLY A 273 -5.31 -4.49 -6.06
C GLY A 273 -4.17 -4.83 -7.03
N ILE A 274 -4.45 -5.55 -8.10
CA ILE A 274 -3.42 -6.04 -9.04
C ILE A 274 -2.66 -4.90 -9.70
N LYS A 275 -3.35 -3.84 -10.13
CA LYS A 275 -2.71 -2.66 -10.73
C LYS A 275 -1.70 -2.02 -9.78
N GLU A 276 -2.11 -1.77 -8.56
CA GLU A 276 -1.29 -1.16 -7.52
C GLU A 276 -0.10 -2.04 -7.14
N LYS A 277 -0.32 -3.35 -7.05
CA LYS A 277 0.72 -4.35 -6.78
C LYS A 277 1.77 -4.40 -7.88
N ILE A 278 1.37 -4.42 -9.15
CA ILE A 278 2.29 -4.39 -10.30
C ILE A 278 3.14 -3.12 -10.30
N LEU A 279 2.52 -1.97 -10.05
CA LEU A 279 3.24 -0.69 -9.99
C LEU A 279 4.23 -0.63 -8.83
N ALA A 280 3.88 -1.20 -7.67
CA ALA A 280 4.80 -1.33 -6.55
C ALA A 280 6.01 -2.21 -6.89
N ALA A 281 5.76 -3.36 -7.51
CA ALA A 281 6.82 -4.27 -7.98
C ALA A 281 7.76 -3.57 -8.98
N LYS A 282 7.20 -2.86 -9.96
CA LYS A 282 7.98 -2.08 -10.94
C LYS A 282 8.88 -1.04 -10.27
N ARG A 283 8.35 -0.28 -9.31
CA ARG A 283 9.15 0.72 -8.56
C ARG A 283 10.28 0.11 -7.75
N ALA A 284 10.10 -1.12 -7.31
CA ALA A 284 11.13 -1.85 -6.57
C ALA A 284 12.14 -2.60 -7.47
N GLY A 285 12.01 -2.50 -8.78
CA GLY A 285 12.91 -3.18 -9.70
C GLY A 285 12.68 -4.69 -9.82
N ILE A 286 11.49 -5.17 -9.44
CA ILE A 286 11.04 -6.55 -9.66
C ILE A 286 10.80 -6.75 -11.15
N THR A 287 11.33 -7.84 -11.72
CA THR A 287 11.22 -8.18 -13.13
C THR A 287 10.18 -9.26 -13.41
N ASP A 288 9.96 -10.13 -12.44
CA ASP A 288 9.10 -11.31 -12.60
C ASP A 288 7.98 -11.30 -11.56
N LEU A 289 6.75 -11.56 -12.02
CA LEU A 289 5.57 -11.56 -11.16
C LEU A 289 4.79 -12.87 -11.29
N ILE A 290 4.51 -13.48 -10.14
CA ILE A 290 3.57 -14.60 -10.04
C ILE A 290 2.29 -14.07 -9.40
N LEU A 291 1.22 -14.04 -10.19
CA LEU A 291 -0.07 -13.57 -9.73
C LEU A 291 -1.23 -14.24 -10.46
N LEU A 292 -2.37 -14.31 -9.79
CA LEU A 292 -3.62 -14.73 -10.39
C LEU A 292 -4.59 -13.54 -10.30
N SER A 293 -5.08 -13.08 -11.44
CA SER A 293 -5.98 -11.94 -11.54
C SER A 293 -7.44 -12.38 -11.66
N LEU A 294 -8.35 -11.59 -11.09
CA LEU A 294 -9.80 -11.70 -11.35
C LEU A 294 -10.17 -11.21 -12.76
N ILE A 295 -9.26 -10.54 -13.45
CA ILE A 295 -9.49 -10.08 -14.80
C ILE A 295 -9.25 -11.26 -15.74
N HIS A 296 -10.24 -12.13 -15.85
CA HIS A 296 -10.44 -12.86 -17.07
C HIS A 296 -11.33 -12.00 -17.95
N ILE A 297 -10.66 -11.44 -18.87
CA ILE A 297 -11.28 -10.81 -20.03
C ILE A 297 -11.91 -11.90 -20.89
#